data_5065b37463ced5864a0e57368171f8d7
#
_entry.id   5065b37463ced5864a0e57368171f8d7
#
_cell.length_a   1.000
_cell.length_b   1.000
_cell.length_c   1.000
_cell.angle_alpha   90.00
_cell.angle_beta   90.00
_cell.angle_gamma   90.00
#
_symmetry.space_group_name_H-M   'P 1'
#
loop_
_entity.id
_entity.type
_entity.pdbx_description
1 polymer ?
#
loop_
_entity_poly.entity_id
_entity_poly.type
_entity_poly.pdbx_seq_one_letter_code
_entity_poly.pdbx_strand_id
1 'polypeptide(L)'
;SKSLHNTYTIGDLMERGYTPMAYRYFVAASHYRSPLNFTFAALENAQRTLELIYSFARKVSRIAKAGASYPTLKEDMEEIEKSRKAFFAFANDDLDMPHAIAELHAIINKVNKMIEENSLSSESAKEVLSVLFDIDSVLGLGIEENAKEQSLPEEAEKLMEEREKARSEKNFDKADLIRKKLLEDFGIVVEDTPHGASWHYANP
;
A
#
# COMPACT_ATOMS: atom_id res chain seq x y z
N SER A 1 21.11 23.88 11.64
CA SER A 1 21.06 25.27 12.10
C SER A 1 20.06 26.05 11.27
N LYS A 2 19.13 26.76 11.89
CA LYS A 2 18.10 27.59 11.21
C LYS A 2 18.72 28.65 10.29
N SER A 3 19.94 29.08 10.58
CA SER A 3 20.68 30.09 9.79
C SER A 3 21.27 29.54 8.47
N LEU A 4 21.31 28.22 8.28
CA LEU A 4 21.87 27.56 7.09
C LEU A 4 20.80 27.17 6.06
N HIS A 5 19.52 27.53 6.27
CA HIS A 5 18.39 27.16 5.38
C HIS A 5 18.32 25.65 5.03
N ASN A 6 18.81 24.78 5.91
CA ASN A 6 18.80 23.33 5.74
C ASN A 6 17.75 22.63 6.60
N THR A 7 16.70 23.35 6.98
CA THR A 7 15.52 22.81 7.68
C THR A 7 14.33 22.80 6.74
N TYR A 8 13.62 21.69 6.73
CA TYR A 8 12.39 21.53 5.96
C TYR A 8 11.22 21.36 6.92
N THR A 9 10.13 22.06 6.68
CA THR A 9 8.84 21.82 7.33
C THR A 9 8.06 20.74 6.58
N ILE A 10 7.00 20.22 7.20
CA ILE A 10 6.08 19.29 6.50
C ILE A 10 5.48 19.99 5.26
N GLY A 11 5.16 21.29 5.34
CA GLY A 11 4.69 22.07 4.18
C GLY A 11 5.68 22.09 3.03
N ASP A 12 6.98 22.32 3.31
CA ASP A 12 8.03 22.28 2.28
C ASP A 12 8.16 20.90 1.60
N LEU A 13 7.89 19.83 2.37
CA LEU A 13 7.87 18.46 1.80
C LEU A 13 6.64 18.24 0.92
N MET A 14 5.47 18.73 1.34
CA MET A 14 4.25 18.65 0.55
C MET A 14 4.35 19.43 -0.78
N GLU A 15 4.93 20.63 -0.76
CA GLU A 15 5.20 21.41 -1.97
C GLU A 15 6.13 20.69 -2.96
N ARG A 16 6.93 19.73 -2.47
CA ARG A 16 7.81 18.87 -3.28
C ARG A 16 7.17 17.54 -3.69
N GLY A 17 5.87 17.34 -3.38
CA GLY A 17 5.12 16.13 -3.73
C GLY A 17 5.29 14.97 -2.73
N TYR A 18 5.83 15.20 -1.53
CA TYR A 18 5.91 14.18 -0.50
C TYR A 18 4.71 14.23 0.43
N THR A 19 4.15 13.09 0.79
CA THR A 19 3.05 13.01 1.74
C THR A 19 3.56 13.08 3.20
N PRO A 20 2.81 13.66 4.13
CA PRO A 20 3.16 13.62 5.56
C PRO A 20 3.33 12.21 6.10
N MET A 21 2.55 11.25 5.58
CA MET A 21 2.62 9.84 5.97
C MET A 21 3.91 9.17 5.48
N ALA A 22 4.46 9.56 4.32
CA ALA A 22 5.77 9.11 3.87
C ALA A 22 6.88 9.54 4.85
N TYR A 23 6.83 10.78 5.32
CA TYR A 23 7.76 11.25 6.36
C TYR A 23 7.56 10.50 7.68
N ARG A 24 6.31 10.26 8.09
CA ARG A 24 6.01 9.45 9.28
C ARG A 24 6.58 8.04 9.16
N TYR A 25 6.38 7.36 8.04
CA TYR A 25 6.95 6.04 7.78
C TYR A 25 8.49 6.08 7.80
N PHE A 26 9.11 7.07 7.15
CA PHE A 26 10.56 7.26 7.14
C PHE A 26 11.14 7.37 8.56
N VAL A 27 10.51 8.15 9.43
CA VAL A 27 10.93 8.30 10.82
C VAL A 27 10.69 7.02 11.61
N ALA A 28 9.51 6.40 11.47
CA ALA A 28 9.14 5.18 12.18
C ALA A 28 10.05 3.99 11.81
N ALA A 29 10.51 3.92 10.55
CA ALA A 29 11.43 2.87 10.08
C ALA A 29 12.85 3.01 10.64
N SER A 30 13.15 4.09 11.37
CA SER A 30 14.47 4.34 11.95
C SER A 30 14.44 4.10 13.45
N HIS A 31 15.56 3.59 14.00
CA HIS A 31 15.67 3.46 15.45
C HIS A 31 15.79 4.84 16.10
N TYR A 32 14.94 5.14 17.09
CA TYR A 32 14.82 6.49 17.69
C TYR A 32 16.09 7.00 18.40
N ARG A 33 16.99 6.09 18.82
CA ARG A 33 18.29 6.44 19.42
C ARG A 33 19.40 6.67 18.38
N SER A 34 19.15 6.36 17.10
CA SER A 34 20.12 6.53 16.03
C SER A 34 19.93 7.88 15.35
N PRO A 35 21.00 8.57 14.94
CA PRO A 35 20.88 9.76 14.13
C PRO A 35 20.14 9.48 12.83
N LEU A 36 19.06 10.21 12.58
CA LEU A 36 18.29 10.09 11.34
C LEU A 36 19.02 10.83 10.21
N ASN A 37 19.50 10.09 9.22
CA ASN A 37 20.10 10.70 8.03
C ASN A 37 19.01 11.03 7.01
N PHE A 38 18.51 12.26 7.07
CA PHE A 38 17.49 12.74 6.13
C PHE A 38 18.12 13.03 4.75
N THR A 39 17.59 12.36 3.74
CA THR A 39 17.83 12.69 2.32
C THR A 39 16.50 12.58 1.56
N PHE A 40 16.35 13.36 0.48
CA PHE A 40 15.15 13.25 -0.36
C PHE A 40 15.02 11.87 -1.00
N ALA A 41 16.13 11.23 -1.37
CA ALA A 41 16.11 9.86 -1.88
C ALA A 41 15.59 8.85 -0.85
N ALA A 42 15.94 8.99 0.43
CA ALA A 42 15.42 8.15 1.49
C ALA A 42 13.92 8.40 1.74
N LEU A 43 13.48 9.66 1.68
CA LEU A 43 12.06 10.01 1.80
C LEU A 43 11.25 9.49 0.60
N GLU A 44 11.77 9.57 -0.61
CA GLU A 44 11.15 9.01 -1.82
C GLU A 44 10.99 7.49 -1.72
N ASN A 45 12.02 6.78 -1.23
CA ASN A 45 11.93 5.35 -0.99
C ASN A 45 10.88 5.02 0.08
N ALA A 46 10.78 5.81 1.14
CA ALA A 46 9.74 5.66 2.17
C ALA A 46 8.34 5.87 1.58
N GLN A 47 8.15 6.86 0.71
CA GLN A 47 6.87 7.10 0.04
C GLN A 47 6.49 5.94 -0.88
N ARG A 48 7.42 5.42 -1.68
CA ARG A 48 7.18 4.25 -2.53
C ARG A 48 6.83 3.02 -1.69
N THR A 49 7.54 2.79 -0.59
CA THR A 49 7.25 1.65 0.30
C THR A 49 5.88 1.77 0.94
N LEU A 50 5.50 2.97 1.39
CA LEU A 50 4.16 3.20 1.95
C LEU A 50 3.07 2.96 0.93
N GLU A 51 3.25 3.39 -0.33
CA GLU A 51 2.28 3.14 -1.40
C GLU A 51 2.15 1.64 -1.73
N LEU A 52 3.25 0.88 -1.66
CA LEU A 52 3.19 -0.58 -1.78
C LEU A 52 2.38 -1.22 -0.64
N ILE A 53 2.51 -0.72 0.59
CA ILE A 53 1.71 -1.18 1.73
C ILE A 53 0.21 -0.89 1.50
N TYR A 54 -0.13 0.32 1.04
CA TYR A 54 -1.51 0.68 0.72
C TYR A 54 -2.09 -0.16 -0.43
N SER A 55 -1.32 -0.34 -1.50
CA SER A 55 -1.71 -1.18 -2.64
C SER A 55 -1.97 -2.62 -2.21
N PHE A 56 -1.10 -3.17 -1.36
CA PHE A 56 -1.28 -4.48 -0.76
C PHE A 56 -2.57 -4.56 0.06
N ALA A 57 -2.82 -3.60 0.95
CA ALA A 57 -4.03 -3.57 1.78
C ALA A 57 -5.31 -3.50 0.92
N ARG A 58 -5.32 -2.69 -0.16
CA ARG A 58 -6.41 -2.64 -1.14
C ARG A 58 -6.61 -3.98 -1.85
N LYS A 59 -5.52 -4.66 -2.23
CA LYS A 59 -5.58 -5.99 -2.86
C LYS A 59 -6.21 -7.03 -1.94
N VAL A 60 -5.79 -7.08 -0.67
CA VAL A 60 -6.35 -7.98 0.33
C VAL A 60 -7.83 -7.64 0.61
N SER A 61 -8.19 -6.34 0.68
CA SER A 61 -9.58 -5.88 0.87
C SER A 61 -10.49 -6.37 -0.27
N ARG A 62 -10.03 -6.34 -1.52
CA ARG A 62 -10.78 -6.90 -2.66
C ARG A 62 -11.01 -8.41 -2.53
N ILE A 63 -9.98 -9.16 -2.14
CA ILE A 63 -10.10 -10.62 -1.92
C ILE A 63 -11.08 -10.91 -0.78
N ALA A 64 -11.03 -10.16 0.30
CA ALA A 64 -11.94 -10.30 1.44
C ALA A 64 -13.42 -10.13 1.06
N LYS A 65 -13.71 -9.29 0.05
CA LYS A 65 -15.06 -9.03 -0.46
C LYS A 65 -15.50 -9.99 -1.57
N ALA A 66 -14.56 -10.62 -2.28
CA ALA A 66 -14.84 -11.42 -3.47
C ALA A 66 -15.58 -12.75 -3.21
N GLY A 67 -15.67 -13.20 -1.96
CA GLY A 67 -16.32 -14.49 -1.62
C GLY A 67 -15.53 -15.71 -2.09
N ALA A 68 -14.24 -15.57 -2.37
CA ALA A 68 -13.39 -16.67 -2.84
C ALA A 68 -13.19 -17.71 -1.74
N SER A 69 -13.43 -18.98 -2.09
CA SER A 69 -13.31 -20.13 -1.19
C SER A 69 -12.07 -20.97 -1.55
N TYR A 70 -10.89 -20.37 -1.45
CA TYR A 70 -9.63 -21.09 -1.57
C TYR A 70 -9.28 -21.83 -0.28
N PRO A 71 -8.61 -22.98 -0.36
CA PRO A 71 -8.12 -23.68 0.84
C PRO A 71 -6.92 -22.89 1.41
N THR A 72 -7.11 -22.22 2.53
CA THR A 72 -5.99 -21.60 3.25
C THR A 72 -5.43 -22.61 4.24
N LEU A 73 -4.11 -22.81 4.22
CA LEU A 73 -3.43 -23.68 5.17
C LEU A 73 -3.38 -22.99 6.54
N LYS A 74 -3.65 -23.78 7.57
CA LYS A 74 -3.61 -23.27 8.95
C LYS A 74 -2.21 -22.78 9.32
N GLU A 75 -1.19 -23.46 8.85
CA GLU A 75 0.22 -23.11 9.08
C GLU A 75 0.57 -21.71 8.51
N ASP A 76 -0.02 -21.34 7.37
CA ASP A 76 0.19 -20.01 6.79
C ASP A 76 -0.36 -18.89 7.70
N MET A 77 -1.55 -19.12 8.27
CA MET A 77 -2.15 -18.17 9.22
C MET A 77 -1.42 -18.14 10.57
N GLU A 78 -0.91 -19.28 11.04
CA GLU A 78 -0.07 -19.35 12.23
C GLU A 78 1.24 -18.59 12.05
N GLU A 79 1.85 -18.62 10.84
CA GLU A 79 3.05 -17.86 10.52
C GLU A 79 2.77 -16.34 10.54
N ILE A 80 1.64 -15.91 9.97
CA ILE A 80 1.20 -14.52 10.00
C ILE A 80 1.00 -14.04 11.44
N GLU A 81 0.32 -14.82 12.26
CA GLU A 81 0.08 -14.49 13.68
C GLU A 81 1.39 -14.48 14.49
N LYS A 82 2.36 -15.31 14.14
CA LYS A 82 3.70 -15.28 14.73
C LYS A 82 4.40 -13.97 14.43
N SER A 83 4.41 -13.52 13.17
CA SER A 83 4.99 -12.23 12.78
C SER A 83 4.23 -11.06 13.42
N ARG A 84 2.90 -11.12 13.55
CA ARG A 84 2.14 -10.13 14.31
C ARG A 84 2.62 -10.02 15.76
N LYS A 85 2.75 -11.14 16.45
CA LYS A 85 3.26 -11.17 17.84
C LYS A 85 4.69 -10.64 17.94
N ALA A 86 5.55 -10.98 16.98
CA ALA A 86 6.92 -10.50 16.93
C ALA A 86 6.96 -8.97 16.71
N PHE A 87 6.10 -8.41 15.83
CA PHE A 87 5.95 -6.96 15.67
C PHE A 87 5.71 -6.26 17.01
N PHE A 88 4.72 -6.71 17.78
CA PHE A 88 4.40 -6.11 19.08
C PHE A 88 5.50 -6.36 20.12
N ALA A 89 6.18 -7.51 20.06
CA ALA A 89 7.31 -7.77 20.94
C ALA A 89 8.45 -6.76 20.70
N PHE A 90 8.84 -6.53 19.45
CA PHE A 90 9.86 -5.54 19.09
C PHE A 90 9.41 -4.11 19.41
N ALA A 91 8.16 -3.75 19.12
CA ALA A 91 7.62 -2.44 19.44
C ALA A 91 7.61 -2.16 20.96
N ASN A 92 7.44 -3.18 21.78
CA ASN A 92 7.48 -3.10 23.24
C ASN A 92 8.90 -3.24 23.83
N ASP A 93 9.86 -3.69 23.05
CA ASP A 93 11.26 -3.80 23.45
C ASP A 93 12.03 -2.53 23.03
N ASP A 94 11.97 -1.52 23.87
CA ASP A 94 12.67 -0.24 23.65
C ASP A 94 12.36 0.44 22.30
N LEU A 95 11.14 0.25 21.78
CA LEU A 95 10.71 0.77 20.46
C LEU A 95 11.65 0.34 19.33
N ASP A 96 11.99 -0.94 19.25
CA ASP A 96 12.78 -1.49 18.14
C ASP A 96 11.93 -1.55 16.86
N MET A 97 11.58 -0.36 16.36
CA MET A 97 10.71 -0.19 15.20
C MET A 97 11.30 -0.74 13.89
N PRO A 98 12.61 -0.71 13.64
CA PRO A 98 13.17 -1.35 12.46
C PRO A 98 12.84 -2.85 12.37
N HIS A 99 13.00 -3.60 13.45
CA HIS A 99 12.63 -5.03 13.47
C HIS A 99 11.11 -5.23 13.46
N ALA A 100 10.36 -4.38 14.17
CA ALA A 100 8.89 -4.43 14.10
C ALA A 100 8.39 -4.23 12.64
N ILE A 101 8.89 -3.24 11.92
CA ILE A 101 8.51 -3.00 10.52
C ILE A 101 8.97 -4.15 9.60
N ALA A 102 10.10 -4.80 9.89
CA ALA A 102 10.52 -6.00 9.15
C ALA A 102 9.48 -7.13 9.26
N GLU A 103 8.84 -7.30 10.42
CA GLU A 103 7.76 -8.28 10.59
C GLU A 103 6.50 -7.90 9.78
N LEU A 104 6.15 -6.62 9.66
CA LEU A 104 5.09 -6.18 8.75
C LEU A 104 5.42 -6.59 7.30
N HIS A 105 6.65 -6.38 6.85
CA HIS A 105 7.06 -6.80 5.50
C HIS A 105 7.07 -8.33 5.35
N ALA A 106 7.40 -9.09 6.39
CA ALA A 106 7.31 -10.54 6.37
C ALA A 106 5.86 -11.02 6.16
N ILE A 107 4.88 -10.39 6.83
CA ILE A 107 3.45 -10.64 6.62
C ILE A 107 3.06 -10.33 5.18
N ILE A 108 3.45 -9.17 4.65
CA ILE A 108 3.13 -8.76 3.27
C ILE A 108 3.68 -9.79 2.27
N ASN A 109 4.93 -10.21 2.42
CA ASN A 109 5.57 -11.19 1.54
C ASN A 109 4.87 -12.54 1.61
N LYS A 110 4.54 -13.02 2.82
CA LYS A 110 3.82 -14.28 3.02
C LYS A 110 2.46 -14.25 2.34
N VAL A 111 1.67 -13.21 2.57
CA VAL A 111 0.33 -13.09 2.00
C VAL A 111 0.39 -12.91 0.47
N ASN A 112 1.37 -12.18 -0.07
CA ASN A 112 1.53 -12.08 -1.52
C ASN A 112 1.79 -13.46 -2.14
N LYS A 113 2.62 -14.30 -1.51
CA LYS A 113 2.83 -15.70 -1.94
C LYS A 113 1.52 -16.49 -1.92
N MET A 114 0.74 -16.40 -0.84
CA MET A 114 -0.58 -17.07 -0.77
C MET A 114 -1.52 -16.61 -1.87
N ILE A 115 -1.49 -15.33 -2.25
CA ILE A 115 -2.29 -14.80 -3.36
C ILE A 115 -1.84 -15.38 -4.70
N GLU A 116 -0.53 -15.45 -4.96
CA GLU A 116 0.05 -16.02 -6.18
C GLU A 116 -0.28 -17.52 -6.32
N GLU A 117 -0.30 -18.24 -5.21
CA GLU A 117 -0.62 -19.67 -5.13
C GLU A 117 -2.14 -19.95 -5.12
N ASN A 118 -3.02 -18.91 -5.15
CA ASN A 118 -4.46 -19.02 -4.99
C ASN A 118 -4.86 -19.78 -3.71
N SER A 119 -4.15 -19.54 -2.62
CA SER A 119 -4.36 -20.18 -1.31
C SER A 119 -4.91 -19.24 -0.23
N LEU A 120 -5.26 -17.98 -0.57
CA LEU A 120 -5.87 -17.02 0.35
C LEU A 120 -7.39 -16.96 0.15
N SER A 121 -8.15 -17.51 1.12
CA SER A 121 -9.61 -17.40 1.13
C SER A 121 -10.08 -15.99 1.50
N SER A 122 -11.32 -15.65 1.17
CA SER A 122 -11.92 -14.35 1.61
C SER A 122 -12.00 -14.23 3.14
N GLU A 123 -12.20 -15.33 3.86
CA GLU A 123 -12.23 -15.31 5.33
C GLU A 123 -10.84 -15.01 5.88
N SER A 124 -9.80 -15.71 5.41
CA SER A 124 -8.43 -15.48 5.83
C SER A 124 -7.94 -14.08 5.42
N ALA A 125 -8.41 -13.54 4.28
CA ALA A 125 -8.12 -12.16 3.89
C ALA A 125 -8.67 -11.13 4.89
N LYS A 126 -9.84 -11.38 5.50
CA LYS A 126 -10.39 -10.53 6.58
C LYS A 126 -9.52 -10.58 7.83
N GLU A 127 -9.03 -11.78 8.19
CA GLU A 127 -8.11 -11.95 9.32
C GLU A 127 -6.79 -11.19 9.06
N VAL A 128 -6.24 -11.28 7.84
CA VAL A 128 -5.05 -10.52 7.44
C VAL A 128 -5.28 -9.01 7.56
N LEU A 129 -6.44 -8.50 7.12
CA LEU A 129 -6.77 -7.07 7.29
C LEU A 129 -6.82 -6.68 8.76
N SER A 130 -7.41 -7.51 9.62
CA SER A 130 -7.42 -7.25 11.07
C SER A 130 -6.01 -7.16 11.63
N VAL A 131 -5.10 -8.04 11.22
CA VAL A 131 -3.68 -8.01 11.62
C VAL A 131 -3.02 -6.72 11.16
N LEU A 132 -3.25 -6.27 9.91
CA LEU A 132 -2.70 -5.01 9.40
C LEU A 132 -3.20 -3.79 10.18
N PHE A 133 -4.49 -3.76 10.52
CA PHE A 133 -5.09 -2.65 11.27
C PHE A 133 -4.61 -2.63 12.73
N ASP A 134 -4.41 -3.79 13.35
CA ASP A 134 -3.77 -3.87 14.66
C ASP A 134 -2.36 -3.27 14.64
N ILE A 135 -1.55 -3.62 13.64
CA ILE A 135 -0.21 -3.07 13.44
C ILE A 135 -0.28 -1.55 13.20
N ASP A 136 -1.23 -1.12 12.37
CA ASP A 136 -1.40 0.31 12.04
C ASP A 136 -1.86 1.14 13.26
N SER A 137 -2.52 0.53 14.24
CA SER A 137 -2.85 1.20 15.51
C SER A 137 -1.62 1.73 16.25
N VAL A 138 -0.45 1.13 16.02
CA VAL A 138 0.85 1.56 16.55
C VAL A 138 1.54 2.52 15.58
N LEU A 139 1.57 2.17 14.28
CA LEU A 139 2.28 2.95 13.26
C LEU A 139 1.57 4.26 12.92
N GLY A 140 0.23 4.24 12.88
CA GLY A 140 -0.62 5.38 12.52
C GLY A 140 -0.36 5.87 11.11
N LEU A 141 -0.21 4.95 10.16
CA LEU A 141 0.05 5.24 8.75
C LEU A 141 -1.24 5.42 7.93
N GLY A 142 -2.40 5.13 8.51
CA GLY A 142 -3.71 5.21 7.82
C GLY A 142 -3.92 4.05 6.85
N ILE A 143 -3.44 2.84 7.20
CA ILE A 143 -3.58 1.66 6.35
C ILE A 143 -5.06 1.30 6.17
N GLU A 144 -5.86 1.39 7.24
CA GLU A 144 -7.30 1.09 7.16
C GLU A 144 -8.04 2.02 6.20
N GLU A 145 -7.79 3.33 6.29
CA GLU A 145 -8.41 4.33 5.43
C GLU A 145 -8.02 4.11 3.97
N ASN A 146 -6.75 3.77 3.72
CA ASN A 146 -6.22 3.54 2.38
C ASN A 146 -6.50 2.12 1.85
N ALA A 147 -6.93 1.18 2.69
CA ALA A 147 -7.42 -0.14 2.29
C ALA A 147 -8.86 -0.09 1.73
N LYS A 148 -9.60 0.97 2.05
CA LYS A 148 -10.94 1.19 1.48
C LYS A 148 -10.77 1.45 -0.01
N GLU A 149 -11.56 0.76 -0.83
CA GLU A 149 -11.61 1.08 -2.25
C GLU A 149 -11.97 2.56 -2.39
N GLN A 150 -11.08 3.32 -2.99
CA GLN A 150 -11.46 4.60 -3.52
C GLN A 150 -12.45 4.27 -4.64
N SER A 151 -13.74 4.56 -4.42
CA SER A 151 -14.73 4.42 -5.49
C SER A 151 -14.32 5.36 -6.61
N LEU A 152 -14.19 4.83 -7.80
CA LEU A 152 -14.05 5.67 -8.97
C LEU A 152 -15.29 6.57 -9.08
N PRO A 153 -15.15 7.81 -9.51
CA PRO A 153 -16.30 8.59 -9.98
C PRO A 153 -17.04 7.78 -11.06
N GLU A 154 -18.36 7.83 -11.09
CA GLU A 154 -19.18 7.04 -12.04
C GLU A 154 -18.74 7.20 -13.49
N GLU A 155 -18.26 8.40 -13.86
CA GLU A 155 -17.71 8.66 -15.19
C GLU A 155 -16.36 7.95 -15.43
N ALA A 156 -15.54 7.86 -14.41
CA ALA A 156 -14.25 7.15 -14.50
C ALA A 156 -14.47 5.62 -14.53
N GLU A 157 -15.48 5.09 -13.82
CA GLU A 157 -15.86 3.67 -13.94
C GLU A 157 -16.27 3.33 -15.37
N LYS A 158 -17.13 4.14 -15.98
CA LYS A 158 -17.54 3.97 -17.38
C LYS A 158 -16.35 3.99 -18.34
N LEU A 159 -15.41 4.91 -18.12
CA LEU A 159 -14.18 4.96 -18.92
C LEU A 159 -13.30 3.72 -18.73
N MET A 160 -13.22 3.19 -17.52
CA MET A 160 -12.49 1.93 -17.26
C MET A 160 -13.14 0.75 -18.01
N GLU A 161 -14.47 0.62 -17.98
CA GLU A 161 -15.19 -0.41 -18.73
C GLU A 161 -14.99 -0.27 -20.25
N GLU A 162 -15.08 0.95 -20.79
CA GLU A 162 -14.83 1.23 -22.20
C GLU A 162 -13.39 0.90 -22.60
N ARG A 163 -12.42 1.17 -21.73
CA ARG A 163 -11.02 0.79 -21.97
C ARG A 163 -10.83 -0.72 -22.04
N GLU A 164 -11.39 -1.46 -21.08
CA GLU A 164 -11.33 -2.92 -21.08
C GLU A 164 -11.97 -3.52 -22.36
N LYS A 165 -13.12 -2.98 -22.78
CA LYS A 165 -13.77 -3.37 -24.02
C LYS A 165 -12.88 -3.08 -25.23
N ALA A 166 -12.28 -1.89 -25.32
CA ALA A 166 -11.39 -1.54 -26.41
C ALA A 166 -10.17 -2.48 -26.48
N ARG A 167 -9.62 -2.88 -25.33
CA ARG A 167 -8.51 -3.85 -25.27
C ARG A 167 -8.93 -5.25 -25.72
N SER A 168 -10.12 -5.71 -25.30
CA SER A 168 -10.66 -7.02 -25.74
C SER A 168 -10.88 -7.07 -27.26
N GLU A 169 -11.24 -5.93 -27.85
CA GLU A 169 -11.39 -5.72 -29.29
C GLU A 169 -10.05 -5.46 -30.01
N LYS A 170 -8.91 -5.48 -29.27
CA LYS A 170 -7.56 -5.14 -29.76
C LYS A 170 -7.42 -3.73 -30.34
N ASN A 171 -8.28 -2.81 -29.94
CA ASN A 171 -8.22 -1.40 -30.30
C ASN A 171 -7.36 -0.64 -29.28
N PHE A 172 -6.04 -0.82 -29.40
CA PHE A 172 -5.08 -0.27 -28.44
C PHE A 172 -5.02 1.26 -28.49
N ASP A 173 -5.22 1.88 -29.66
CA ASP A 173 -5.23 3.35 -29.79
C ASP A 173 -6.37 3.97 -28.96
N LYS A 174 -7.58 3.36 -29.02
CA LYS A 174 -8.70 3.80 -28.19
C LYS A 174 -8.43 3.59 -26.70
N ALA A 175 -7.85 2.46 -26.33
CA ALA A 175 -7.52 2.14 -24.94
C ALA A 175 -6.50 3.14 -24.35
N ASP A 176 -5.50 3.55 -25.15
CA ASP A 176 -4.49 4.55 -24.75
C ASP A 176 -5.08 5.96 -24.65
N LEU A 177 -6.00 6.34 -25.52
CA LEU A 177 -6.75 7.61 -25.40
C LEU A 177 -7.57 7.66 -24.11
N ILE A 178 -8.25 6.56 -23.78
CA ILE A 178 -9.04 6.50 -22.53
C ILE A 178 -8.11 6.54 -21.31
N ARG A 179 -6.97 5.84 -21.34
CA ARG A 179 -5.96 5.89 -20.28
C ARG A 179 -5.47 7.32 -20.03
N LYS A 180 -5.19 8.05 -21.11
CA LYS A 180 -4.78 9.45 -21.02
C LYS A 180 -5.88 10.32 -20.43
N LYS A 181 -7.12 10.14 -20.85
CA LYS A 181 -8.27 10.86 -20.29
C LYS A 181 -8.50 10.57 -18.81
N LEU A 182 -8.36 9.31 -18.37
CA LEU A 182 -8.42 8.95 -16.96
C LEU A 182 -7.37 9.68 -16.12
N LEU A 183 -6.16 9.84 -16.67
CA LEU A 183 -5.10 10.60 -16.00
C LEU A 183 -5.38 12.10 -15.98
N GLU A 184 -5.77 12.70 -17.11
CA GLU A 184 -5.93 14.15 -17.25
C GLU A 184 -7.17 14.68 -16.53
N ASP A 185 -8.32 13.99 -16.63
CA ASP A 185 -9.59 14.47 -16.09
C ASP A 185 -9.82 14.05 -14.62
N PHE A 186 -9.26 12.91 -14.22
CA PHE A 186 -9.53 12.29 -12.90
C PHE A 186 -8.28 12.04 -12.06
N GLY A 187 -7.09 12.28 -12.61
CA GLY A 187 -5.83 11.97 -11.92
C GLY A 187 -5.61 10.47 -11.71
N ILE A 188 -6.21 9.61 -12.55
CA ILE A 188 -6.15 8.14 -12.40
C ILE A 188 -5.09 7.58 -13.33
N VAL A 189 -4.10 6.91 -12.74
CA VAL A 189 -3.09 6.11 -13.46
C VAL A 189 -3.61 4.68 -13.57
N VAL A 190 -3.61 4.12 -14.77
CA VAL A 190 -4.02 2.73 -15.02
C VAL A 190 -2.81 1.91 -15.44
N GLU A 191 -2.57 0.80 -14.76
CA GLU A 191 -1.52 -0.17 -15.04
C GLU A 191 -2.13 -1.51 -15.45
N ASP A 192 -1.57 -2.12 -16.48
CA ASP A 192 -1.98 -3.45 -16.94
C ASP A 192 -1.21 -4.53 -16.20
N THR A 193 -1.92 -5.45 -15.57
CA THR A 193 -1.35 -6.59 -14.87
C THR A 193 -1.81 -7.90 -15.54
N PRO A 194 -1.11 -9.02 -15.31
CA PRO A 194 -1.56 -10.33 -15.80
C PRO A 194 -2.96 -10.74 -15.31
N HIS A 195 -3.46 -10.09 -14.26
CA HIS A 195 -4.77 -10.37 -13.65
C HIS A 195 -5.84 -9.32 -13.98
N GLY A 196 -5.59 -8.41 -14.92
CA GLY A 196 -6.48 -7.32 -15.31
C GLY A 196 -5.85 -5.93 -15.09
N ALA A 197 -6.60 -4.87 -15.40
CA ALA A 197 -6.16 -3.52 -15.15
C ALA A 197 -6.20 -3.20 -13.64
N SER A 198 -5.12 -2.63 -13.12
CA SER A 198 -5.09 -1.98 -11.80
C SER A 198 -5.05 -0.46 -11.98
N TRP A 199 -5.50 0.27 -10.99
CA TRP A 199 -5.49 1.72 -11.05
C TRP A 199 -5.19 2.33 -9.68
N HIS A 200 -4.65 3.54 -9.70
CA HIS A 200 -4.44 4.36 -8.51
C HIS A 200 -4.54 5.84 -8.90
N TYR A 201 -4.79 6.72 -7.94
CA TYR A 201 -4.70 8.15 -8.20
C TYR A 201 -3.24 8.56 -8.36
N ALA A 202 -2.97 9.42 -9.37
CA ALA A 202 -1.68 10.08 -9.48
C ALA A 202 -1.44 10.88 -8.19
N ASN A 203 -0.27 10.71 -7.59
CA ASN A 203 0.11 11.59 -6.48
C ASN A 203 0.19 13.02 -6.99
N PRO A 204 -0.45 13.98 -6.27
CA PRO A 204 -0.39 15.40 -6.63
C PRO A 204 1.03 15.96 -6.59
#